data_b7959b9877aaa60dee2773d479b7bfa3
#
_entry.id   b7959b9877aaa60dee2773d479b7bfa3
#
_cell.length_a   1.000
_cell.length_b   1.000
_cell.length_c   1.000
_cell.angle_alpha   90.00
_cell.angle_beta   90.00
_cell.angle_gamma   90.00
#
_symmetry.space_group_name_H-M   'P 1'
#
loop_
_entity.id
_entity.type
_entity.pdbx_description
1 polymer ?
#
loop_
_entity_poly.entity_id
_entity_poly.type
_entity_poly.pdbx_seq_one_letter_code
_entity_poly.pdbx_strand_id
1 'polypeptide(L)'
;MGNTVDQNKLGSLYFLTEKDLLGFSSPRYVKIGVVNESRSSEDRRSEHQGSNPRLLVVEDEIKTKVPEHTLEAFVHQRLAKYRVIREWFYYPEDGIKTYTDLAREINLSLESDLKINNKIIEYSSLEDNGKIIEASSDLTDILNELNNLETKLSLLKFKKNYIELQFRSLGGDYLNNIEGICYYEISKPSQGFDLKLFKEQYPVFAEELYIEKVKPRFSFTKIKSSKNISNSNKLKELENRCKKQVYKKEKLITLARNSKLELLHSSWLEFHGLMQPLILKKSQLENALKIATQDNAGIKDVCNWTRKISKSFTKKDVQKKYPEIYSKFLKPAKIRKTLKVNPFRPYKFL
;
A
#
# COMPACT_ATOMS: atom_id res chain seq x y z
N MET A 1 21.57 -7.04 -4.29
CA MET A 1 21.46 -8.35 -3.62
C MET A 1 19.99 -8.58 -3.37
N GLY A 2 19.35 -9.42 -4.18
CA GLY A 2 17.98 -9.84 -3.96
C GLY A 2 17.98 -10.83 -2.80
N ASN A 3 17.31 -10.47 -1.71
CA ASN A 3 17.04 -11.43 -0.65
C ASN A 3 16.08 -12.48 -1.22
N THR A 4 16.62 -13.63 -1.61
CA THR A 4 15.79 -14.82 -1.78
C THR A 4 15.18 -15.11 -0.43
N VAL A 5 13.87 -14.98 -0.32
CA VAL A 5 13.12 -15.36 0.89
C VAL A 5 13.32 -16.86 1.06
N ASP A 6 14.02 -17.26 2.11
CA ASP A 6 14.18 -18.66 2.48
C ASP A 6 12.81 -19.21 2.85
N GLN A 7 12.21 -20.01 1.95
CA GLN A 7 10.86 -20.57 2.13
C GLN A 7 10.74 -21.46 3.38
N ASN A 8 11.87 -21.90 3.95
CA ASN A 8 11.89 -22.69 5.18
C ASN A 8 11.77 -21.85 6.44
N LYS A 9 11.75 -20.49 6.33
CA LYS A 9 11.67 -19.55 7.46
C LYS A 9 10.41 -18.70 7.46
N LEU A 10 9.32 -19.23 6.93
CA LEU A 10 8.04 -18.53 6.88
C LEU A 10 7.20 -18.85 8.12
N GLY A 11 6.62 -17.80 8.71
CA GLY A 11 5.76 -17.90 9.87
C GLY A 11 4.35 -18.36 9.54
N SER A 12 3.39 -17.99 10.40
CA SER A 12 1.97 -18.31 10.24
C SER A 12 1.08 -17.10 10.52
N LEU A 13 -0.05 -17.05 9.85
CA LEU A 13 -1.18 -16.17 10.16
C LEU A 13 -2.13 -16.95 11.07
N TYR A 14 -2.49 -16.41 12.23
CA TYR A 14 -3.40 -17.05 13.19
C TYR A 14 -4.69 -16.25 13.38
N PHE A 15 -5.76 -16.97 13.72
CA PHE A 15 -7.07 -16.44 14.04
C PHE A 15 -7.40 -16.79 15.50
N LEU A 16 -7.41 -15.79 16.37
CA LEU A 16 -7.62 -15.93 17.79
C LEU A 16 -8.99 -15.36 18.14
N THR A 17 -9.83 -16.16 18.79
CA THR A 17 -11.15 -15.74 19.23
C THR A 17 -11.27 -15.78 20.75
N GLU A 18 -12.24 -15.04 21.27
CA GLU A 18 -12.60 -15.09 22.67
C GLU A 18 -13.86 -15.94 22.87
N LYS A 19 -13.81 -16.87 23.80
CA LYS A 19 -14.95 -17.66 24.22
C LYS A 19 -15.37 -17.30 25.65
N ASP A 20 -16.64 -17.37 25.89
CA ASP A 20 -17.17 -17.36 27.24
C ASP A 20 -16.60 -18.57 28.01
N LEU A 21 -16.23 -18.38 29.28
CA LEU A 21 -15.74 -19.46 30.16
C LEU A 21 -16.73 -20.63 30.26
N LEU A 22 -18.02 -20.37 30.14
CA LEU A 22 -19.08 -21.36 30.15
C LEU A 22 -19.45 -21.90 28.77
N GLY A 23 -18.87 -21.29 27.67
CA GLY A 23 -19.08 -21.77 26.32
C GLY A 23 -20.45 -21.48 25.70
N PHE A 24 -21.31 -20.67 26.35
CA PHE A 24 -22.68 -20.43 25.90
C PHE A 24 -22.81 -19.31 24.86
N SER A 25 -21.82 -18.44 24.71
CA SER A 25 -21.90 -17.32 23.76
C SER A 25 -20.95 -17.50 22.56
N SER A 26 -21.45 -17.18 21.37
CA SER A 26 -20.62 -17.11 20.18
C SER A 26 -19.55 -16.01 20.32
N PRO A 27 -18.38 -16.19 19.71
CA PRO A 27 -17.37 -15.16 19.67
C PRO A 27 -17.91 -13.87 19.04
N ARG A 28 -17.58 -12.71 19.63
CA ARG A 28 -17.92 -11.41 19.03
C ARG A 28 -16.83 -10.87 18.14
N TYR A 29 -15.60 -11.22 18.46
CA TYR A 29 -14.40 -10.69 17.81
C TYR A 29 -13.42 -11.80 17.48
N VAL A 30 -12.63 -11.54 16.46
CA VAL A 30 -11.48 -12.35 16.08
C VAL A 30 -10.25 -11.45 15.94
N LYS A 31 -9.15 -11.85 16.54
CA LYS A 31 -7.84 -11.26 16.32
C LYS A 31 -7.14 -12.00 15.18
N ILE A 32 -6.68 -11.26 14.18
CA ILE A 32 -5.90 -11.80 13.07
C ILE A 32 -4.48 -11.24 13.22
N GLY A 33 -3.53 -12.10 13.51
CA GLY A 33 -2.14 -11.71 13.73
C GLY A 33 -1.17 -12.72 13.16
N VAL A 34 0.13 -12.46 13.30
CA VAL A 34 1.18 -13.33 12.78
C VAL A 34 2.16 -13.76 13.84
N VAL A 35 2.75 -14.90 13.60
CA VAL A 35 3.94 -15.42 14.31
C VAL A 35 5.01 -15.72 13.29
N ASN A 36 6.27 -15.47 13.66
CA ASN A 36 7.40 -15.94 12.89
C ASN A 36 7.65 -17.44 13.11
N GLU A 37 8.57 -18.04 12.37
CA GLU A 37 8.89 -19.46 12.43
C GLU A 37 9.34 -19.94 13.82
N SER A 38 9.96 -19.07 14.62
CA SER A 38 10.51 -19.42 15.93
C SER A 38 9.47 -19.47 17.05
N ARG A 39 8.18 -19.15 16.76
CA ARG A 39 7.10 -19.03 17.74
C ARG A 39 5.83 -19.71 17.23
N SER A 40 5.01 -20.19 18.14
CA SER A 40 3.70 -20.75 17.84
C SER A 40 2.57 -19.75 18.05
N SER A 41 1.42 -20.00 17.43
CA SER A 41 0.18 -19.27 17.71
C SER A 41 -0.27 -19.44 19.16
N GLU A 42 0.02 -20.59 19.79
CA GLU A 42 -0.26 -20.86 21.19
C GLU A 42 0.59 -20.00 22.14
N ASP A 43 1.85 -19.72 21.81
CA ASP A 43 2.67 -18.77 22.57
C ASP A 43 2.01 -17.39 22.57
N ARG A 44 1.53 -16.95 21.39
CA ARG A 44 0.83 -15.65 21.27
C ARG A 44 -0.51 -15.66 21.99
N ARG A 45 -1.26 -16.76 21.92
CA ARG A 45 -2.49 -16.93 22.71
C ARG A 45 -2.20 -16.77 24.20
N SER A 46 -1.18 -17.43 24.71
CA SER A 46 -0.79 -17.38 26.13
C SER A 46 -0.40 -15.98 26.56
N GLU A 47 0.37 -15.23 25.75
CA GLU A 47 0.73 -13.84 26.01
C GLU A 47 -0.51 -12.93 26.10
N HIS A 48 -1.46 -13.10 25.21
CA HIS A 48 -2.70 -12.31 25.20
C HIS A 48 -3.68 -12.72 26.30
N GLN A 49 -3.66 -13.99 26.72
CA GLN A 49 -4.54 -14.50 27.79
C GLN A 49 -4.31 -13.78 29.11
N GLY A 50 -3.08 -13.45 29.46
CA GLY A 50 -2.74 -12.85 30.75
C GLY A 50 -3.46 -11.51 31.03
N SER A 51 -3.87 -10.79 30.00
CA SER A 51 -4.59 -9.52 30.12
C SER A 51 -6.07 -9.59 29.69
N ASN A 52 -6.57 -10.77 29.32
CA ASN A 52 -7.94 -10.95 28.84
C ASN A 52 -8.73 -11.83 29.82
N PRO A 53 -9.85 -11.35 30.41
CA PRO A 53 -10.68 -12.12 31.32
C PRO A 53 -11.50 -13.22 30.63
N ARG A 54 -11.56 -13.24 29.29
CA ARG A 54 -12.23 -14.28 28.50
C ARG A 54 -11.23 -15.32 28.02
N LEU A 55 -11.68 -16.55 27.85
CA LEU A 55 -10.84 -17.60 27.28
C LEU A 55 -10.49 -17.31 25.83
N LEU A 56 -9.21 -17.18 25.54
CA LEU A 56 -8.71 -17.05 24.18
C LEU A 56 -8.43 -18.42 23.58
N VAL A 57 -8.86 -18.62 22.32
CA VAL A 57 -8.71 -19.88 21.58
C VAL A 57 -8.18 -19.60 20.19
N VAL A 58 -7.19 -20.35 19.74
CA VAL A 58 -6.76 -20.36 18.34
C VAL A 58 -7.79 -21.17 17.54
N GLU A 59 -8.56 -20.50 16.68
CA GLU A 59 -9.59 -21.12 15.86
C GLU A 59 -9.00 -21.72 14.57
N ASP A 60 -7.99 -21.05 14.00
CA ASP A 60 -7.31 -21.51 12.78
C ASP A 60 -5.92 -20.89 12.68
N GLU A 61 -5.04 -21.58 11.96
CA GLU A 61 -3.69 -21.14 11.65
C GLU A 61 -3.34 -21.49 10.20
N ILE A 62 -2.78 -20.53 9.48
CA ILE A 62 -2.42 -20.66 8.08
C ILE A 62 -0.91 -20.46 7.95
N LYS A 63 -0.18 -21.51 7.55
CA LYS A 63 1.23 -21.38 7.21
C LYS A 63 1.38 -20.43 6.02
N THR A 64 2.20 -19.40 6.18
CA THR A 64 2.39 -18.39 5.12
C THR A 64 3.29 -18.93 4.01
N LYS A 65 3.07 -18.44 2.79
CA LYS A 65 3.89 -18.75 1.60
C LYS A 65 4.70 -17.54 1.13
N VAL A 66 4.49 -16.42 1.81
CA VAL A 66 5.19 -15.14 1.65
C VAL A 66 5.56 -14.61 3.04
N PRO A 67 6.39 -13.57 3.18
CA PRO A 67 6.62 -12.96 4.47
C PRO A 67 5.31 -12.68 5.22
N GLU A 68 5.19 -13.15 6.45
CA GLU A 68 3.94 -13.21 7.22
C GLU A 68 3.26 -11.85 7.36
N HIS A 69 4.02 -10.78 7.59
CA HIS A 69 3.49 -9.41 7.64
C HIS A 69 2.89 -8.92 6.31
N THR A 70 3.37 -9.49 5.18
CA THR A 70 2.78 -9.17 3.87
C THR A 70 1.38 -9.76 3.77
N LEU A 71 1.21 -11.04 4.11
CA LEU A 71 -0.11 -11.68 4.12
C LEU A 71 -1.05 -10.98 5.09
N GLU A 72 -0.60 -10.71 6.33
CA GLU A 72 -1.36 -9.98 7.34
C GLU A 72 -1.88 -8.64 6.81
N ALA A 73 -1.00 -7.84 6.21
CA ALA A 73 -1.37 -6.52 5.68
C ALA A 73 -2.47 -6.61 4.61
N PHE A 74 -2.39 -7.59 3.69
CA PHE A 74 -3.40 -7.79 2.65
C PHE A 74 -4.73 -8.26 3.23
N VAL A 75 -4.72 -9.22 4.17
CA VAL A 75 -5.92 -9.69 4.85
C VAL A 75 -6.58 -8.56 5.64
N HIS A 76 -5.80 -7.80 6.42
CA HIS A 76 -6.30 -6.65 7.18
C HIS A 76 -6.91 -5.57 6.28
N GLN A 77 -6.29 -5.29 5.13
CA GLN A 77 -6.83 -4.33 4.18
C GLN A 77 -8.16 -4.84 3.57
N ARG A 78 -8.21 -6.10 3.20
CA ARG A 78 -9.41 -6.72 2.61
C ARG A 78 -10.58 -6.73 3.59
N LEU A 79 -10.30 -6.94 4.87
CA LEU A 79 -11.28 -6.96 5.95
C LEU A 79 -11.47 -5.60 6.65
N ALA A 80 -10.95 -4.50 6.10
CA ALA A 80 -10.91 -3.19 6.76
C ALA A 80 -12.29 -2.72 7.28
N LYS A 81 -13.39 -2.98 6.55
CA LYS A 81 -14.74 -2.62 6.98
C LYS A 81 -15.22 -3.35 8.24
N TYR A 82 -14.65 -4.51 8.52
CA TYR A 82 -14.97 -5.31 9.70
C TYR A 82 -14.00 -5.09 10.86
N ARG A 83 -12.94 -4.30 10.65
CA ARG A 83 -11.92 -4.03 11.64
C ARG A 83 -12.45 -3.14 12.75
N VAL A 84 -12.33 -3.59 13.99
CA VAL A 84 -12.83 -2.89 15.19
C VAL A 84 -11.71 -2.02 15.77
N ILE A 85 -10.59 -2.62 16.12
CA ILE A 85 -9.42 -1.92 16.67
C ILE A 85 -8.15 -2.74 16.41
N ARG A 86 -7.05 -2.09 16.04
CA ARG A 86 -5.75 -2.74 15.76
C ARG A 86 -5.92 -3.99 14.89
N GLU A 87 -5.70 -5.19 15.44
CA GLU A 87 -5.75 -6.49 14.79
C GLU A 87 -7.04 -7.26 15.10
N TRP A 88 -8.03 -6.59 15.73
CA TRP A 88 -9.32 -7.18 16.10
C TRP A 88 -10.40 -6.80 15.08
N PHE A 89 -11.19 -7.80 14.67
CA PHE A 89 -12.26 -7.71 13.69
C PHE A 89 -13.55 -8.25 14.27
N TYR A 90 -14.70 -7.84 13.75
CA TYR A 90 -15.96 -8.51 14.05
C TYR A 90 -15.87 -9.96 13.63
N TYR A 91 -16.38 -10.86 14.48
CA TYR A 91 -16.51 -12.27 14.11
C TYR A 91 -17.52 -12.39 12.96
N PRO A 92 -17.23 -13.14 11.87
CA PRO A 92 -18.15 -13.25 10.75
C PRO A 92 -19.39 -14.05 11.12
N GLU A 93 -20.56 -13.60 10.65
CA GLU A 93 -21.85 -14.25 10.90
C GLU A 93 -21.88 -15.70 10.40
N ASP A 94 -21.22 -15.96 9.25
CA ASP A 94 -21.10 -17.28 8.63
C ASP A 94 -19.98 -18.16 9.23
N GLY A 95 -19.39 -17.72 10.34
CA GLY A 95 -18.30 -18.41 11.02
C GLY A 95 -16.89 -18.05 10.47
N ILE A 96 -15.86 -18.45 11.23
CA ILE A 96 -14.47 -18.08 10.97
C ILE A 96 -13.97 -18.49 9.59
N LYS A 97 -14.56 -19.54 9.02
CA LYS A 97 -14.19 -20.09 7.70
C LYS A 97 -14.19 -19.02 6.60
N THR A 98 -15.12 -18.07 6.64
CA THR A 98 -15.17 -16.93 5.68
C THR A 98 -13.86 -16.14 5.66
N TYR A 99 -13.23 -15.90 6.80
CA TYR A 99 -11.98 -15.15 6.87
C TYR A 99 -10.77 -16.03 6.58
N THR A 100 -10.80 -17.27 7.00
CA THR A 100 -9.68 -18.19 6.78
C THR A 100 -9.58 -18.61 5.30
N ASP A 101 -10.70 -18.83 4.62
CA ASP A 101 -10.71 -19.14 3.19
C ASP A 101 -10.23 -17.95 2.38
N LEU A 102 -10.67 -16.72 2.71
CA LEU A 102 -10.14 -15.50 2.11
C LEU A 102 -8.62 -15.35 2.31
N ALA A 103 -8.13 -15.64 3.51
CA ALA A 103 -6.70 -15.55 3.79
C ALA A 103 -5.89 -16.60 3.02
N ARG A 104 -6.42 -17.82 2.86
CA ARG A 104 -5.80 -18.88 2.05
C ARG A 104 -5.75 -18.49 0.57
N GLU A 105 -6.84 -17.92 0.03
CA GLU A 105 -6.87 -17.40 -1.35
C GLU A 105 -5.80 -16.33 -1.58
N ILE A 106 -5.72 -15.34 -0.68
CA ILE A 106 -4.71 -14.28 -0.74
C ILE A 106 -3.29 -14.87 -0.66
N ASN A 107 -3.05 -15.81 0.24
CA ASN A 107 -1.74 -16.45 0.43
C ASN A 107 -1.26 -17.17 -0.84
N LEU A 108 -2.13 -17.91 -1.50
CA LEU A 108 -1.84 -18.58 -2.78
C LEU A 108 -1.55 -17.59 -3.91
N SER A 109 -2.34 -16.52 -3.98
CA SER A 109 -2.14 -15.46 -4.97
C SER A 109 -0.79 -14.76 -4.79
N LEU A 110 -0.43 -14.41 -3.54
CA LEU A 110 0.85 -13.79 -3.23
C LEU A 110 2.05 -14.70 -3.47
N GLU A 111 1.92 -16.01 -3.25
CA GLU A 111 2.96 -16.98 -3.59
C GLU A 111 3.24 -17.01 -5.10
N SER A 112 2.18 -17.04 -5.90
CA SER A 112 2.30 -16.98 -7.36
C SER A 112 2.99 -15.69 -7.81
N ASP A 113 2.58 -14.56 -7.23
CA ASP A 113 3.17 -13.25 -7.53
C ASP A 113 4.65 -13.17 -7.15
N LEU A 114 5.06 -13.80 -6.04
CA LEU A 114 6.46 -13.82 -5.61
C LEU A 114 7.35 -14.53 -6.63
N LYS A 115 6.91 -15.68 -7.17
CA LYS A 115 7.64 -16.42 -8.20
C LYS A 115 7.81 -15.61 -9.49
N ILE A 116 6.73 -14.92 -9.91
CA ILE A 116 6.73 -14.04 -11.08
C ILE A 116 7.64 -12.85 -10.84
N ASN A 117 7.56 -12.21 -9.67
CA ASN A 117 8.39 -11.05 -9.32
C ASN A 117 9.88 -11.38 -9.35
N ASN A 118 10.31 -12.57 -8.92
CA ASN A 118 11.71 -12.99 -9.00
C ASN A 118 12.21 -13.03 -10.45
N LYS A 119 11.42 -13.57 -11.39
CA LYS A 119 11.75 -13.52 -12.82
C LYS A 119 11.81 -12.11 -13.37
N ILE A 120 10.89 -11.23 -12.95
CA ILE A 120 10.89 -9.82 -13.36
C ILE A 120 12.12 -9.10 -12.84
N ILE A 121 12.57 -9.39 -11.61
CA ILE A 121 13.81 -8.83 -11.06
C ILE A 121 15.02 -9.29 -11.91
N GLU A 122 15.07 -10.55 -12.28
CA GLU A 122 16.08 -11.10 -13.16
C GLU A 122 16.13 -10.36 -14.50
N TYR A 123 15.00 -10.30 -15.23
CA TYR A 123 14.90 -9.56 -16.48
C TYR A 123 15.21 -8.06 -16.33
N SER A 124 14.79 -7.45 -15.22
CA SER A 124 15.03 -6.02 -14.94
C SER A 124 16.50 -5.67 -14.79
N SER A 125 17.35 -6.65 -14.48
CA SER A 125 18.79 -6.49 -14.35
C SER A 125 19.56 -6.58 -15.69
N LEU A 126 18.89 -7.09 -16.73
CA LEU A 126 19.45 -7.29 -18.07
C LEU A 126 19.00 -6.17 -19.00
N GLU A 127 19.87 -5.77 -19.93
CA GLU A 127 19.54 -4.82 -20.97
C GLU A 127 18.60 -5.47 -22.00
N ASP A 128 17.64 -4.70 -22.53
CA ASP A 128 16.77 -5.19 -23.60
C ASP A 128 17.48 -5.16 -24.97
N ASN A 129 17.01 -5.99 -25.89
CA ASN A 129 17.57 -6.11 -27.25
C ASN A 129 17.06 -5.02 -28.22
N GLY A 130 16.26 -4.07 -27.76
CA GLY A 130 15.65 -2.99 -28.55
C GLY A 130 14.50 -3.41 -29.47
N LYS A 131 14.15 -4.69 -29.56
CA LYS A 131 13.09 -5.19 -30.44
C LYS A 131 11.72 -5.05 -29.79
N ILE A 132 10.71 -4.85 -30.62
CA ILE A 132 9.29 -4.85 -30.24
C ILE A 132 8.66 -6.06 -30.91
N ILE A 133 8.00 -6.90 -30.13
CA ILE A 133 7.29 -8.08 -30.65
C ILE A 133 5.84 -7.76 -31.00
N GLU A 134 5.26 -8.52 -31.93
CA GLU A 134 3.84 -8.40 -32.26
C GLU A 134 2.96 -8.89 -31.12
N ALA A 135 1.80 -8.24 -30.93
CA ALA A 135 0.85 -8.63 -29.91
C ALA A 135 0.05 -9.87 -30.34
N SER A 136 -0.06 -10.88 -29.48
CA SER A 136 -1.06 -11.92 -29.63
C SER A 136 -2.44 -11.42 -29.15
N SER A 137 -3.51 -12.17 -29.51
CA SER A 137 -4.87 -11.91 -28.99
C SER A 137 -4.89 -11.84 -27.47
N ASP A 138 -4.27 -12.81 -26.79
CA ASP A 138 -4.24 -12.91 -25.32
C ASP A 138 -3.59 -11.68 -24.67
N LEU A 139 -2.51 -11.15 -25.27
CA LEU A 139 -1.84 -9.94 -24.77
C LEU A 139 -2.70 -8.67 -24.96
N THR A 140 -3.49 -8.64 -26.05
CA THR A 140 -4.46 -7.59 -26.28
C THR A 140 -5.62 -7.67 -25.27
N ASP A 141 -6.08 -8.86 -24.94
CA ASP A 141 -7.11 -9.08 -23.92
C ASP A 141 -6.64 -8.66 -22.52
N ILE A 142 -5.39 -8.93 -22.17
CA ILE A 142 -4.77 -8.41 -20.93
C ILE A 142 -4.81 -6.89 -20.89
N LEU A 143 -4.48 -6.20 -21.99
CA LEU A 143 -4.55 -4.74 -22.06
C LEU A 143 -5.99 -4.23 -21.87
N ASN A 144 -6.98 -4.89 -22.46
CA ASN A 144 -8.39 -4.54 -22.31
C ASN A 144 -8.86 -4.72 -20.86
N GLU A 145 -8.47 -5.83 -20.21
CA GLU A 145 -8.75 -6.06 -18.79
C GLU A 145 -8.08 -4.98 -17.90
N LEU A 146 -6.84 -4.61 -18.18
CA LEU A 146 -6.13 -3.52 -17.48
C LEU A 146 -6.85 -2.17 -17.62
N ASN A 147 -7.36 -1.83 -18.81
CA ASN A 147 -8.15 -0.62 -19.03
C ASN A 147 -9.44 -0.61 -18.18
N ASN A 148 -10.13 -1.75 -18.11
CA ASN A 148 -11.32 -1.91 -17.27
C ASN A 148 -11.01 -1.78 -15.78
N LEU A 149 -9.92 -2.41 -15.32
CA LEU A 149 -9.45 -2.31 -13.92
C LEU A 149 -9.05 -0.88 -13.57
N GLU A 150 -8.32 -0.19 -14.44
CA GLU A 150 -7.91 1.21 -14.21
C GLU A 150 -9.12 2.14 -14.10
N THR A 151 -10.15 1.92 -14.90
CA THR A 151 -11.40 2.67 -14.82
C THR A 151 -12.10 2.44 -13.47
N LYS A 152 -12.23 1.18 -13.02
CA LYS A 152 -12.82 0.84 -11.72
C LYS A 152 -12.00 1.41 -10.56
N LEU A 153 -10.67 1.25 -10.60
CA LEU A 153 -9.77 1.81 -9.59
C LEU A 153 -9.83 3.33 -9.52
N SER A 154 -9.89 4.00 -10.67
CA SER A 154 -10.00 5.47 -10.74
C SER A 154 -11.30 5.96 -10.10
N LEU A 155 -12.42 5.26 -10.31
CA LEU A 155 -13.70 5.58 -9.68
C LEU A 155 -13.63 5.40 -8.15
N LEU A 156 -13.06 4.28 -7.66
CA LEU A 156 -12.93 4.04 -6.22
C LEU A 156 -11.98 5.04 -5.56
N LYS A 157 -10.85 5.35 -6.21
CA LYS A 157 -9.91 6.39 -5.76
C LYS A 157 -10.59 7.75 -5.67
N PHE A 158 -11.39 8.11 -6.68
CA PHE A 158 -12.17 9.34 -6.69
C PHE A 158 -13.14 9.41 -5.50
N LYS A 159 -13.96 8.37 -5.29
CA LYS A 159 -14.89 8.30 -4.16
C LYS A 159 -14.18 8.41 -2.81
N LYS A 160 -13.09 7.67 -2.64
CA LYS A 160 -12.25 7.70 -1.44
C LYS A 160 -11.66 9.09 -1.20
N ASN A 161 -11.04 9.70 -2.21
CA ASN A 161 -10.48 11.05 -2.13
C ASN A 161 -11.55 12.11 -1.80
N TYR A 162 -12.74 11.98 -2.35
CA TYR A 162 -13.86 12.88 -2.04
C TYR A 162 -14.23 12.85 -0.55
N ILE A 163 -14.25 11.67 0.08
CA ILE A 163 -14.47 11.55 1.53
C ILE A 163 -13.31 12.17 2.32
N GLU A 164 -12.07 11.93 1.92
CA GLU A 164 -10.89 12.53 2.56
C GLU A 164 -10.93 14.06 2.50
N LEU A 165 -11.36 14.61 1.37
CA LEU A 165 -11.54 16.07 1.22
C LEU A 165 -12.69 16.60 2.09
N GLN A 166 -13.77 15.84 2.27
CA GLN A 166 -14.83 16.21 3.21
C GLN A 166 -14.28 16.27 4.64
N PHE A 167 -13.54 15.25 5.08
CA PHE A 167 -12.90 15.28 6.41
C PHE A 167 -12.00 16.51 6.58
N ARG A 168 -11.16 16.80 5.57
CA ARG A 168 -10.30 18.01 5.60
C ARG A 168 -11.09 19.30 5.71
N SER A 169 -12.19 19.41 5.00
CA SER A 169 -12.98 20.65 4.92
C SER A 169 -13.70 21.02 6.22
N LEU A 170 -13.93 20.06 7.12
CA LEU A 170 -14.64 20.26 8.38
C LEU A 170 -13.92 21.17 9.36
N GLY A 171 -12.61 21.26 9.26
CA GLY A 171 -11.79 22.12 10.13
C GLY A 171 -11.93 23.63 9.85
N GLY A 172 -12.66 24.01 8.81
CA GLY A 172 -12.75 25.40 8.36
C GLY A 172 -11.34 25.91 7.98
N ASP A 173 -10.85 26.88 8.72
CA ASP A 173 -9.50 27.44 8.54
C ASP A 173 -8.39 26.72 9.32
N TYR A 174 -8.72 25.64 10.02
CA TYR A 174 -7.77 24.89 10.85
C TYR A 174 -7.57 23.49 10.30
N LEU A 175 -6.39 22.91 10.58
CA LEU A 175 -6.18 21.49 10.42
C LEU A 175 -7.02 20.75 11.46
N ASN A 176 -7.69 19.68 11.08
CA ASN A 176 -8.57 18.94 11.97
C ASN A 176 -8.20 17.48 12.08
N ASN A 177 -8.19 16.99 13.32
CA ASN A 177 -8.35 15.56 13.59
C ASN A 177 -9.83 15.27 13.86
N ILE A 178 -10.27 14.08 13.52
CA ILE A 178 -11.60 13.57 13.88
C ILE A 178 -11.38 12.35 14.75
N GLU A 179 -11.90 12.37 15.96
CA GLU A 179 -11.66 11.33 16.96
C GLU A 179 -11.92 9.92 16.40
N GLY A 180 -10.89 9.06 16.43
CA GLY A 180 -10.96 7.69 15.95
C GLY A 180 -11.09 7.51 14.43
N ILE A 181 -11.32 8.56 13.65
CA ILE A 181 -11.56 8.49 12.20
C ILE A 181 -10.32 8.92 11.40
N CYS A 182 -9.78 10.10 11.68
CA CYS A 182 -8.58 10.57 10.97
C CYS A 182 -7.77 11.56 11.80
N TYR A 183 -6.50 11.69 11.44
CA TYR A 183 -5.57 12.61 12.08
C TYR A 183 -4.55 13.14 11.08
N TYR A 184 -3.93 14.28 11.41
CA TYR A 184 -2.80 14.79 10.65
C TYR A 184 -1.50 14.23 11.17
N GLU A 185 -0.78 13.54 10.30
CA GLU A 185 0.62 13.18 10.52
C GLU A 185 1.50 14.33 10.04
N ILE A 186 2.26 14.90 10.99
CA ILE A 186 3.24 15.92 10.69
C ILE A 186 4.60 15.24 10.59
N SER A 187 5.12 15.09 9.36
CA SER A 187 6.43 14.49 9.17
C SER A 187 7.53 15.44 9.61
N LYS A 188 8.60 14.87 10.20
CA LYS A 188 9.81 15.62 10.51
C LYS A 188 10.34 16.27 9.23
N PRO A 189 10.91 17.49 9.34
CA PRO A 189 11.52 18.14 8.21
C PRO A 189 12.56 17.22 7.55
N SER A 190 12.39 16.93 6.26
CA SER A 190 13.40 16.26 5.47
C SER A 190 14.08 17.29 4.58
N GLN A 191 15.37 17.41 4.69
CA GLN A 191 16.14 18.27 3.80
C GLN A 191 16.23 17.61 2.41
N GLY A 192 15.83 18.34 1.39
CA GLY A 192 16.12 17.99 0.01
C GLY A 192 17.61 18.17 -0.25
N PHE A 193 18.12 17.56 -1.31
CA PHE A 193 19.48 17.77 -1.80
C PHE A 193 19.41 18.35 -3.21
N ASP A 194 20.18 19.42 -3.48
CA ASP A 194 20.25 20.02 -4.82
C ASP A 194 21.25 19.27 -5.69
N LEU A 195 20.80 18.14 -6.25
CA LEU A 195 21.62 17.30 -7.11
C LEU A 195 22.08 18.03 -8.39
N LYS A 196 21.25 18.94 -8.90
CA LYS A 196 21.58 19.70 -10.11
C LYS A 196 22.73 20.66 -9.84
N LEU A 197 22.60 21.48 -8.79
CA LEU A 197 23.64 22.44 -8.40
C LEU A 197 24.94 21.72 -8.00
N PHE A 198 24.84 20.57 -7.30
CA PHE A 198 26.02 19.77 -6.98
C PHE A 198 26.77 19.32 -8.25
N LYS A 199 26.09 18.84 -9.28
CA LYS A 199 26.70 18.43 -10.54
C LYS A 199 27.36 19.58 -11.28
N GLU A 200 26.76 20.78 -11.21
CA GLU A 200 27.30 21.99 -11.84
C GLU A 200 28.57 22.49 -11.13
N GLN A 201 28.61 22.46 -9.82
CA GLN A 201 29.74 22.99 -9.04
C GLN A 201 30.87 21.97 -8.83
N TYR A 202 30.55 20.67 -8.80
CA TYR A 202 31.50 19.59 -8.56
C TYR A 202 31.43 18.50 -9.63
N PRO A 203 31.67 18.83 -10.91
CA PRO A 203 31.52 17.87 -12.02
C PRO A 203 32.45 16.66 -11.88
N VAL A 204 33.69 16.85 -11.43
CA VAL A 204 34.66 15.77 -11.23
C VAL A 204 34.17 14.77 -10.16
N PHE A 205 33.69 15.26 -9.02
CA PHE A 205 33.15 14.39 -7.98
C PHE A 205 31.86 13.72 -8.40
N ALA A 206 31.03 14.40 -9.22
CA ALA A 206 29.85 13.79 -9.79
C ALA A 206 30.21 12.63 -10.72
N GLU A 207 31.25 12.80 -11.54
CA GLU A 207 31.72 11.75 -12.47
C GLU A 207 32.22 10.50 -11.72
N GLU A 208 32.93 10.68 -10.61
CA GLU A 208 33.40 9.58 -9.77
C GLU A 208 32.30 8.80 -9.04
N LEU A 209 31.10 9.39 -8.92
CA LEU A 209 29.95 8.77 -8.26
C LEU A 209 29.04 8.03 -9.23
N TYR A 210 29.20 8.23 -10.54
CA TYR A 210 28.36 7.55 -11.50
C TYR A 210 28.60 6.03 -11.49
N ILE A 211 27.50 5.31 -11.31
CA ILE A 211 27.45 3.86 -11.42
C ILE A 211 26.55 3.52 -12.61
N GLU A 212 27.05 2.64 -13.47
CA GLU A 212 26.25 2.09 -14.54
C GLU A 212 25.26 1.07 -13.98
N LYS A 213 23.98 1.29 -14.26
CA LYS A 213 22.90 0.38 -13.87
C LYS A 213 21.87 0.30 -14.98
N VAL A 214 21.33 -0.88 -15.17
CA VAL A 214 20.15 -1.06 -15.99
C VAL A 214 18.98 -0.35 -15.30
N LYS A 215 18.27 0.52 -16.01
CA LYS A 215 17.08 1.21 -15.54
C LYS A 215 15.85 0.73 -16.29
N PRO A 216 15.06 -0.16 -15.67
CA PRO A 216 13.81 -0.59 -16.27
C PRO A 216 12.78 0.55 -16.25
N ARG A 217 12.10 0.76 -17.38
CA ARG A 217 10.98 1.68 -17.51
C ARG A 217 9.84 0.97 -18.21
N PHE A 218 8.75 0.76 -17.46
CA PHE A 218 7.52 0.17 -17.97
C PHE A 218 6.46 1.23 -18.24
N SER A 219 5.79 1.16 -19.38
CA SER A 219 4.70 2.05 -19.76
C SER A 219 3.74 1.36 -20.72
N PHE A 220 2.46 1.71 -20.63
CA PHE A 220 1.47 1.26 -21.60
C PHE A 220 1.39 2.21 -22.80
N THR A 221 1.11 1.65 -23.98
CA THR A 221 1.02 2.44 -25.21
C THR A 221 -0.31 3.19 -25.32
N LYS A 222 -1.41 2.58 -24.87
CA LYS A 222 -2.79 3.12 -25.01
C LYS A 222 -3.69 2.84 -23.80
N ILE A 223 -3.28 3.16 -22.56
CA ILE A 223 -4.26 3.20 -21.49
C ILE A 223 -5.04 4.51 -21.56
N LYS A 224 -6.33 4.42 -21.85
CA LYS A 224 -7.25 5.56 -21.77
C LYS A 224 -7.36 5.96 -20.29
N SER A 225 -6.61 7.00 -19.88
CA SER A 225 -6.84 7.55 -18.54
C SER A 225 -8.26 8.08 -18.46
N SER A 226 -8.99 7.67 -17.43
CA SER A 226 -10.34 8.14 -17.14
C SER A 226 -10.33 9.62 -16.65
N LYS A 227 -9.78 10.52 -17.48
CA LYS A 227 -9.66 11.95 -17.16
C LYS A 227 -11.00 12.63 -16.85
N ASN A 228 -12.11 12.01 -17.25
CA ASN A 228 -13.44 12.61 -17.09
C ASN A 228 -14.06 12.45 -15.69
N ILE A 229 -13.55 11.55 -14.83
CA ILE A 229 -14.13 11.33 -13.50
C ILE A 229 -13.73 12.45 -12.53
N SER A 230 -12.59 13.10 -12.75
CA SER A 230 -12.02 14.13 -11.85
C SER A 230 -12.58 15.56 -12.06
N ASN A 231 -13.48 15.77 -13.02
CA ASN A 231 -13.92 17.11 -13.44
C ASN A 231 -15.20 17.64 -12.79
N SER A 232 -15.67 17.06 -11.67
CA SER A 232 -16.82 17.67 -10.99
C SER A 232 -16.39 18.99 -10.34
N ASN A 233 -17.12 20.07 -10.60
CA ASN A 233 -16.87 21.40 -10.03
C ASN A 233 -16.83 21.34 -8.50
N LYS A 234 -17.68 20.51 -7.88
CA LYS A 234 -17.71 20.28 -6.42
C LYS A 234 -16.39 19.74 -5.87
N LEU A 235 -15.73 18.82 -6.59
CA LEU A 235 -14.42 18.30 -6.17
C LEU A 235 -13.35 19.38 -6.21
N LYS A 236 -13.30 20.16 -7.31
CA LYS A 236 -12.34 21.26 -7.46
C LYS A 236 -12.53 22.34 -6.39
N GLU A 237 -13.78 22.67 -6.06
CA GLU A 237 -14.09 23.60 -4.97
C GLU A 237 -13.58 23.10 -3.61
N LEU A 238 -13.85 21.83 -3.28
CA LEU A 238 -13.34 21.21 -2.05
C LEU A 238 -11.82 21.16 -2.01
N GLU A 239 -11.17 20.79 -3.11
CA GLU A 239 -9.71 20.79 -3.21
C GLU A 239 -9.12 22.19 -2.99
N ASN A 240 -9.71 23.22 -3.62
CA ASN A 240 -9.25 24.59 -3.47
C ASN A 240 -9.46 25.10 -2.04
N ARG A 241 -10.59 24.75 -1.42
CA ARG A 241 -10.85 25.06 0.00
C ARG A 241 -9.78 24.39 0.88
N CYS A 242 -9.53 23.09 0.70
CA CYS A 242 -8.53 22.33 1.48
C CYS A 242 -7.11 22.85 1.28
N LYS A 243 -6.73 23.25 0.06
CA LYS A 243 -5.41 23.87 -0.21
C LYS A 243 -5.22 25.16 0.58
N LYS A 244 -6.23 26.00 0.61
CA LYS A 244 -6.18 27.26 1.37
C LYS A 244 -6.06 27.03 2.89
N GLN A 245 -6.76 26.03 3.43
CA GLN A 245 -6.73 25.66 4.85
C GLN A 245 -5.33 25.22 5.29
N VAL A 246 -4.71 24.33 4.53
CA VAL A 246 -3.42 23.71 4.88
C VAL A 246 -2.29 24.74 4.94
N TYR A 247 -2.38 25.83 4.17
CA TYR A 247 -1.28 26.81 4.06
C TYR A 247 -1.40 28.01 5.00
N LYS A 248 -2.58 28.30 5.58
CA LYS A 248 -2.78 29.56 6.29
C LYS A 248 -2.78 29.48 7.81
N LYS A 249 -3.14 28.35 8.41
CA LYS A 249 -3.24 28.23 9.88
C LYS A 249 -2.67 26.88 10.36
N GLU A 250 -1.73 26.98 11.28
CA GLU A 250 -1.04 25.80 11.81
C GLU A 250 -1.75 25.15 13.01
N LYS A 251 -2.79 25.79 13.51
CA LYS A 251 -3.50 25.29 14.69
C LYS A 251 -4.26 24.01 14.36
N LEU A 252 -3.96 22.95 15.09
CA LEU A 252 -4.67 21.68 15.03
C LEU A 252 -5.88 21.73 15.97
N ILE A 253 -7.04 21.29 15.49
CA ILE A 253 -8.25 21.10 16.31
C ILE A 253 -8.67 19.63 16.26
N THR A 254 -9.32 19.17 17.32
CA THR A 254 -9.92 17.82 17.37
C THR A 254 -11.43 17.96 17.39
N LEU A 255 -12.08 17.33 16.42
CA LEU A 255 -13.54 17.29 16.30
C LEU A 255 -14.06 15.99 16.90
N ALA A 256 -15.12 16.10 17.69
CA ALA A 256 -15.84 14.91 18.16
C ALA A 256 -16.49 14.19 16.97
N ARG A 257 -16.51 12.86 17.04
CA ARG A 257 -17.18 12.06 16.03
C ARG A 257 -18.70 12.10 16.23
N ASN A 258 -19.43 11.91 15.13
CA ASN A 258 -20.87 11.78 15.11
C ASN A 258 -21.31 10.74 14.07
N SER A 259 -22.58 10.36 14.07
CA SER A 259 -23.13 9.33 13.18
C SER A 259 -22.86 9.59 11.70
N LYS A 260 -22.92 10.85 11.26
CA LYS A 260 -22.62 11.22 9.86
C LYS A 260 -21.16 10.98 9.50
N LEU A 261 -20.22 11.31 10.38
CA LEU A 261 -18.78 11.08 10.17
C LEU A 261 -18.44 9.59 10.23
N GLU A 262 -19.10 8.83 11.10
CA GLU A 262 -18.95 7.38 11.16
C GLU A 262 -19.46 6.70 9.88
N LEU A 263 -20.55 7.18 9.29
CA LEU A 263 -21.07 6.68 8.03
C LEU A 263 -20.10 6.97 6.86
N LEU A 264 -19.56 8.18 6.79
CA LEU A 264 -18.54 8.53 5.79
C LEU A 264 -17.29 7.68 5.95
N HIS A 265 -16.85 7.44 7.18
CA HIS A 265 -15.70 6.58 7.45
C HIS A 265 -15.97 5.12 7.07
N SER A 266 -17.16 4.59 7.35
CA SER A 266 -17.56 3.25 6.90
C SER A 266 -17.51 3.12 5.37
N SER A 267 -18.00 4.12 4.65
CA SER A 267 -17.91 4.14 3.18
C SER A 267 -16.45 4.21 2.69
N TRP A 268 -15.59 4.98 3.36
CA TRP A 268 -14.16 5.04 3.05
C TRP A 268 -13.48 3.68 3.25
N LEU A 269 -13.79 2.98 4.36
CA LEU A 269 -13.27 1.64 4.65
C LEU A 269 -13.72 0.61 3.61
N GLU A 270 -14.97 0.69 3.17
CA GLU A 270 -15.50 -0.17 2.11
C GLU A 270 -14.73 0.06 0.79
N PHE A 271 -14.59 1.31 0.34
CA PHE A 271 -13.84 1.60 -0.88
C PHE A 271 -12.36 1.19 -0.75
N HIS A 272 -11.76 1.36 0.44
CA HIS A 272 -10.39 0.95 0.71
C HIS A 272 -10.22 -0.58 0.55
N GLY A 273 -11.14 -1.37 1.09
CA GLY A 273 -11.15 -2.83 0.97
C GLY A 273 -11.40 -3.32 -0.45
N LEU A 274 -12.36 -2.69 -1.18
CA LEU A 274 -12.67 -3.04 -2.57
C LEU A 274 -11.53 -2.75 -3.55
N MET A 275 -10.67 -1.78 -3.25
CA MET A 275 -9.52 -1.47 -4.11
C MET A 275 -8.44 -2.55 -4.07
N GLN A 276 -8.28 -3.24 -2.95
CA GLN A 276 -7.17 -4.19 -2.75
C GLN A 276 -7.11 -5.30 -3.81
N PRO A 277 -8.19 -6.09 -4.07
CA PRO A 277 -8.14 -7.14 -5.08
C PRO A 277 -7.92 -6.59 -6.50
N LEU A 278 -8.43 -5.39 -6.79
CA LEU A 278 -8.22 -4.77 -8.10
C LEU A 278 -6.78 -4.32 -8.30
N ILE A 279 -6.12 -3.81 -7.25
CA ILE A 279 -4.70 -3.43 -7.28
C ILE A 279 -3.84 -4.67 -7.47
N LEU A 280 -4.14 -5.75 -6.74
CA LEU A 280 -3.43 -7.02 -6.87
C LEU A 280 -3.56 -7.57 -8.29
N LYS A 281 -4.78 -7.68 -8.81
CA LYS A 281 -5.05 -8.15 -10.16
C LYS A 281 -4.36 -7.30 -11.22
N LYS A 282 -4.39 -5.96 -11.06
CA LYS A 282 -3.67 -5.04 -11.95
C LYS A 282 -2.17 -5.34 -11.96
N SER A 283 -1.56 -5.52 -10.79
CA SER A 283 -0.13 -5.86 -10.67
C SER A 283 0.19 -7.20 -11.36
N GLN A 284 -0.67 -8.20 -11.20
CA GLN A 284 -0.52 -9.51 -11.85
C GLN A 284 -0.53 -9.40 -13.38
N LEU A 285 -1.48 -8.64 -13.94
CA LEU A 285 -1.58 -8.43 -15.39
C LEU A 285 -0.39 -7.61 -15.94
N GLU A 286 0.05 -6.58 -15.21
CA GLU A 286 1.28 -5.84 -15.56
C GLU A 286 2.50 -6.75 -15.56
N ASN A 287 2.60 -7.63 -14.58
CA ASN A 287 3.69 -8.59 -14.47
C ASN A 287 3.63 -9.66 -15.57
N ALA A 288 2.44 -10.12 -15.94
CA ALA A 288 2.26 -11.02 -17.09
C ALA A 288 2.77 -10.38 -18.40
N LEU A 289 2.46 -9.10 -18.64
CA LEU A 289 2.98 -8.38 -19.81
C LEU A 289 4.51 -8.24 -19.76
N LYS A 290 5.10 -7.94 -18.60
CA LYS A 290 6.57 -7.87 -18.45
C LYS A 290 7.23 -9.22 -18.75
N ILE A 291 6.67 -10.32 -18.24
CA ILE A 291 7.16 -11.67 -18.55
C ILE A 291 7.06 -11.98 -20.05
N ALA A 292 5.95 -11.60 -20.68
CA ALA A 292 5.74 -11.83 -22.11
C ALA A 292 6.73 -11.05 -23.00
N THR A 293 7.26 -9.91 -22.54
CA THR A 293 8.29 -9.19 -23.30
C THR A 293 9.65 -9.91 -23.29
N GLN A 294 9.93 -10.75 -22.28
CA GLN A 294 11.23 -11.43 -22.11
C GLN A 294 12.41 -10.44 -22.19
N ASP A 295 13.31 -10.62 -23.15
CA ASP A 295 14.46 -9.75 -23.45
C ASP A 295 14.14 -8.59 -24.40
N ASN A 296 12.91 -8.52 -24.94
CA ASN A 296 12.50 -7.46 -25.87
C ASN A 296 12.15 -6.15 -25.15
N ALA A 297 12.17 -5.03 -25.90
CA ALA A 297 11.88 -3.69 -25.38
C ALA A 297 10.37 -3.41 -25.22
N GLY A 298 9.49 -4.26 -25.75
CA GLY A 298 8.05 -4.07 -25.63
C GLY A 298 7.21 -4.98 -26.52
N ILE A 299 5.90 -4.78 -26.43
CA ILE A 299 4.86 -5.45 -27.23
C ILE A 299 4.11 -4.35 -27.98
N LYS A 300 4.03 -4.47 -29.29
CA LYS A 300 3.44 -3.47 -30.18
C LYS A 300 2.00 -3.16 -29.77
N ASP A 301 1.68 -1.88 -29.69
CA ASP A 301 0.36 -1.36 -29.32
C ASP A 301 -0.13 -1.75 -27.90
N VAL A 302 0.66 -2.49 -27.11
CA VAL A 302 0.33 -2.93 -25.76
C VAL A 302 1.17 -2.19 -24.71
N CYS A 303 2.49 -2.45 -24.70
CA CYS A 303 3.36 -1.86 -23.68
C CYS A 303 4.81 -1.72 -24.18
N ASN A 304 5.54 -0.83 -23.52
CA ASN A 304 6.99 -0.73 -23.63
C ASN A 304 7.61 -1.09 -22.27
N TRP A 305 8.60 -1.94 -22.27
CA TRP A 305 9.42 -2.26 -21.11
C TRP A 305 10.90 -2.12 -21.45
N THR A 306 11.34 -0.87 -21.54
CA THR A 306 12.73 -0.55 -21.89
C THR A 306 13.65 -0.73 -20.69
N ARG A 307 14.80 -1.34 -20.90
CA ARG A 307 15.81 -1.67 -19.89
C ARG A 307 17.18 -1.28 -20.46
N LYS A 308 17.55 -0.02 -20.25
CA LYS A 308 18.80 0.54 -20.79
C LYS A 308 19.79 0.85 -19.69
N ILE A 309 21.06 0.61 -19.97
CA ILE A 309 22.14 1.04 -19.09
C ILE A 309 22.13 2.57 -19.02
N SER A 310 22.18 3.09 -17.84
CA SER A 310 22.31 4.53 -17.60
C SER A 310 23.23 4.79 -16.41
N LYS A 311 24.07 5.80 -16.56
CA LYS A 311 24.91 6.32 -15.48
C LYS A 311 24.09 7.15 -14.50
N SER A 312 24.12 6.84 -13.24
CA SER A 312 23.45 7.61 -12.22
C SER A 312 24.06 7.40 -10.85
N PHE A 313 23.89 8.39 -10.00
CA PHE A 313 24.18 8.30 -8.57
C PHE A 313 23.06 8.97 -7.77
N THR A 314 22.98 8.70 -6.48
CA THR A 314 21.97 9.21 -5.57
C THR A 314 22.56 10.18 -4.57
N LYS A 315 21.73 10.96 -3.90
CA LYS A 315 22.16 11.80 -2.78
C LYS A 315 22.86 11.02 -1.66
N LYS A 316 22.51 9.74 -1.49
CA LYS A 316 23.15 8.88 -0.48
C LYS A 316 24.60 8.57 -0.84
N ASP A 317 24.91 8.44 -2.13
CA ASP A 317 26.27 8.20 -2.60
C ASP A 317 27.14 9.43 -2.34
N VAL A 318 26.60 10.65 -2.58
CA VAL A 318 27.27 11.91 -2.22
C VAL A 318 27.47 12.01 -0.71
N GLN A 319 26.45 11.74 0.07
CA GLN A 319 26.52 11.77 1.54
C GLN A 319 27.56 10.80 2.10
N LYS A 320 27.66 9.62 1.50
CA LYS A 320 28.62 8.57 1.94
C LYS A 320 30.06 8.93 1.60
N LYS A 321 30.30 9.45 0.39
CA LYS A 321 31.66 9.70 -0.12
C LYS A 321 32.16 11.10 0.21
N TYR A 322 31.27 12.11 0.25
CA TYR A 322 31.59 13.53 0.42
C TYR A 322 30.66 14.20 1.44
N PRO A 323 30.67 13.82 2.73
CA PRO A 323 29.71 14.29 3.72
C PRO A 323 29.77 15.81 3.96
N GLU A 324 30.97 16.41 3.93
CA GLU A 324 31.13 17.86 4.13
C GLU A 324 30.58 18.68 2.96
N ILE A 325 30.79 18.18 1.74
CA ILE A 325 30.22 18.80 0.53
C ILE A 325 28.72 18.64 0.51
N TYR A 326 28.21 17.45 0.86
CA TYR A 326 26.77 17.14 0.91
C TYR A 326 26.01 18.18 1.75
N SER A 327 26.54 18.60 2.89
CA SER A 327 25.89 19.57 3.77
C SER A 327 25.63 20.93 3.10
N LYS A 328 26.48 21.37 2.17
CA LYS A 328 26.38 22.66 1.44
C LYS A 328 25.22 22.72 0.45
N PHE A 329 24.73 21.54 0.00
CA PHE A 329 23.66 21.42 -1.01
C PHE A 329 22.32 20.99 -0.41
N LEU A 330 22.18 21.01 0.91
CA LEU A 330 20.92 20.74 1.55
C LEU A 330 19.94 21.89 1.35
N LYS A 331 18.78 21.57 0.82
CA LYS A 331 17.65 22.52 0.70
C LYS A 331 16.96 22.68 2.05
N PRO A 332 16.31 23.82 2.29
CA PRO A 332 15.49 24.01 3.49
C PRO A 332 14.53 22.85 3.70
N ALA A 333 14.42 22.43 4.95
CA ALA A 333 13.51 21.37 5.34
C ALA A 333 12.05 21.77 5.08
N LYS A 334 11.27 20.89 4.45
CA LYS A 334 9.83 21.09 4.22
C LYS A 334 9.03 20.17 5.12
N ILE A 335 8.30 20.76 6.06
CA ILE A 335 7.32 20.01 6.86
C ILE A 335 6.19 19.54 5.94
N ARG A 336 5.89 18.25 5.96
CA ARG A 336 4.73 17.69 5.28
C ARG A 336 3.64 17.39 6.29
N LYS A 337 2.44 17.84 5.98
CA LYS A 337 1.23 17.58 6.76
C LYS A 337 0.33 16.67 5.92
N THR A 338 0.12 15.45 6.36
CA THR A 338 -0.65 14.46 5.60
C THR A 338 -1.84 13.99 6.44
N LEU A 339 -3.05 14.13 5.91
CA LEU A 339 -4.23 13.53 6.55
C LEU A 339 -4.13 12.00 6.43
N LYS A 340 -4.22 11.31 7.55
CA LYS A 340 -4.30 9.86 7.65
C LYS A 340 -5.69 9.47 8.11
N VAL A 341 -6.38 8.69 7.30
CA VAL A 341 -7.66 8.08 7.69
C VAL A 341 -7.36 6.73 8.33
N ASN A 342 -7.95 6.46 9.48
CA ASN A 342 -7.76 5.20 10.18
C ASN A 342 -8.33 4.04 9.34
N PRO A 343 -7.54 2.98 9.09
CA PRO A 343 -7.98 1.82 8.33
C PRO A 343 -8.81 0.82 9.17
N PHE A 344 -9.43 1.29 10.25
CA PHE A 344 -10.26 0.50 11.16
C PHE A 344 -11.37 1.38 11.75
N ARG A 345 -12.47 0.75 12.18
CA ARG A 345 -13.58 1.46 12.82
C ARG A 345 -13.15 2.05 14.15
N PRO A 346 -13.69 3.25 14.51
CA PRO A 346 -13.45 3.79 15.85
C PRO A 346 -14.03 2.86 16.92
N TYR A 347 -13.27 2.66 17.99
CA TYR A 347 -13.74 1.91 19.15
C TYR A 347 -14.93 2.67 19.79
N LYS A 348 -16.03 1.98 20.00
CA LYS A 348 -17.14 2.47 20.83
C LYS A 348 -16.97 1.83 22.21
N PHE A 349 -16.64 2.64 23.19
CA PHE A 349 -16.87 2.22 24.57
C PHE A 349 -18.40 2.05 24.73
N LEU A 350 -18.84 0.83 25.03
CA LEU A 350 -20.21 0.55 25.38
C LEU A 350 -20.51 1.11 26.76
#